data_64861a136955fad191f5e070ed9ae46b
#
_entry.id   64861a136955fad191f5e070ed9ae46b
#
_cell.length_a   1.000
_cell.length_b   1.000
_cell.length_c   1.000
_cell.angle_alpha   90.00
_cell.angle_beta   90.00
_cell.angle_gamma   90.00
#
_symmetry.space_group_name_H-M   'P 1'
#
loop_
_entity.id
_entity.type
_entity.pdbx_description
1 polymer ?
#
loop_
_entity_poly.entity_id
_entity_poly.type
_entity_poly.pdbx_seq_one_letter_code
_entity_poly.pdbx_strand_id
1 'polypeptide(L)'
;MKRSLPILLRLLLSALFAVACGYLLGSALDMPMQTLDENTLVTLYATEALLLLAAIALLLRRRGSGIHAADLLAAALFAWIWFRHAIVSEPTVDIRYDELAQSAMLYIALRILLSSDRYYTALLLTLLFLFGIHEAWIGFRQVYGLTYSNHGMFRITGTLFNPGPYAGFLAPLSLCAAAWIMCMRKTVARILRSRRLWLRPNILLRCTIPYALGWGCAVSTAVILPATMSRAAWLAVLAGGLLLALIEFRIGGRLWLKYKRRPFHTGISAVAALALTSLLAVGIYHAKRPSADGRLLMWKIDSRVLLRHPLWGVGPGNFAGAFGREQAAYFAEEERPRQEQLVAGCPESGFNEFLQFGAETGIIGFVLLLSLTGTAVVGAIRRRNPFGYGLFGAAVFACFSSPWSVLPLRLLFVVLLAAACTPRNAPHRGLLRNLPLLLLPVAGAACWPGLYDRYAVRVEAQRQWREVRLWMHSERYDYLVEDGERLYGTLSEDFRFLYDYGYALHKTGDYRRSNIVLQQGMQLSSDPMFHNIAAKNYEALGAYDEAERALRQAHAMIPHRLYPLYLLARLYAATGRSEEARTTARRALNLKLKVESVQTREMQEELQKLLHEPTVQTQPESCNE
;
A
#
# COMPACT_ATOMS: atom_id res chain seq x y z
N MET A 1 26.94 30.95 -28.40
CA MET A 1 25.75 31.70 -27.90
C MET A 1 24.83 30.77 -27.11
N LYS A 2 24.73 30.93 -25.79
CA LYS A 2 23.75 30.22 -24.96
C LYS A 2 22.39 30.88 -25.17
N ARG A 3 21.57 30.39 -26.09
CA ARG A 3 20.15 30.83 -26.17
C ARG A 3 19.46 30.34 -24.88
N SER A 4 19.31 31.26 -23.89
CA SER A 4 18.41 31.04 -22.78
C SER A 4 16.99 30.99 -23.31
N LEU A 5 16.18 30.04 -22.83
CA LEU A 5 14.74 30.00 -23.11
C LEU A 5 14.14 31.38 -22.79
N PRO A 6 13.24 31.92 -23.62
CA PRO A 6 12.54 33.16 -23.27
C PRO A 6 11.97 33.06 -21.84
N ILE A 7 12.15 34.10 -21.06
CA ILE A 7 11.73 34.13 -19.63
C ILE A 7 10.25 33.76 -19.50
N LEU A 8 9.41 34.27 -20.39
CA LEU A 8 7.97 34.00 -20.40
C LEU A 8 7.66 32.50 -20.60
N LEU A 9 8.31 31.85 -21.57
CA LEU A 9 8.12 30.43 -21.83
C LEU A 9 8.58 29.57 -20.64
N ARG A 10 9.65 29.96 -19.97
CA ARG A 10 10.13 29.28 -18.77
C ARG A 10 9.15 29.41 -17.60
N LEU A 11 8.57 30.59 -17.41
CA LEU A 11 7.56 30.82 -16.40
C LEU A 11 6.29 30.01 -16.69
N LEU A 12 5.84 30.01 -17.93
CA LEU A 12 4.67 29.21 -18.36
C LEU A 12 4.88 27.72 -18.09
N LEU A 13 5.98 27.13 -18.53
CA LEU A 13 6.28 25.72 -18.30
C LEU A 13 6.41 25.40 -16.80
N SER A 14 6.95 26.33 -16.01
CA SER A 14 7.03 26.15 -14.56
C SER A 14 5.67 26.22 -13.88
N ALA A 15 4.78 27.10 -14.36
CA ALA A 15 3.40 27.17 -13.88
C ALA A 15 2.61 25.92 -14.23
N LEU A 16 2.71 25.44 -15.47
CA LEU A 16 2.07 24.19 -15.90
C LEU A 16 2.57 22.97 -15.08
N PHE A 17 3.87 22.91 -14.80
CA PHE A 17 4.43 21.88 -13.93
C PHE A 17 3.85 21.95 -12.51
N ALA A 18 3.78 23.16 -11.93
CA ALA A 18 3.23 23.34 -10.59
C ALA A 18 1.74 22.96 -10.53
N VAL A 19 0.96 23.34 -11.55
CA VAL A 19 -0.46 22.96 -11.66
C VAL A 19 -0.61 21.45 -11.79
N ALA A 20 0.13 20.79 -12.68
CA ALA A 20 0.05 19.35 -12.89
C ALA A 20 0.45 18.56 -11.64
N CYS A 21 1.53 18.95 -10.94
CA CYS A 21 1.92 18.30 -9.68
C CYS A 21 0.93 18.61 -8.55
N GLY A 22 0.41 19.84 -8.47
CA GLY A 22 -0.61 20.22 -7.50
C GLY A 22 -1.91 19.44 -7.70
N TYR A 23 -2.33 19.30 -8.95
CA TYR A 23 -3.52 18.50 -9.30
C TYR A 23 -3.30 17.00 -9.02
N LEU A 24 -2.14 16.44 -9.36
CA LEU A 24 -1.78 15.05 -9.07
C LEU A 24 -1.92 14.73 -7.57
N LEU A 25 -1.28 15.52 -6.72
CA LEU A 25 -1.26 15.29 -5.28
C LEU A 25 -2.59 15.66 -4.62
N GLY A 26 -3.24 16.73 -5.06
CA GLY A 26 -4.54 17.18 -4.55
C GLY A 26 -5.63 16.18 -4.84
N SER A 27 -5.74 15.69 -6.09
CA SER A 27 -6.73 14.68 -6.46
C SER A 27 -6.49 13.34 -5.78
N ALA A 28 -5.23 12.98 -5.54
CA ALA A 28 -4.91 11.76 -4.80
C ALA A 28 -5.32 11.84 -3.32
N LEU A 29 -5.27 13.03 -2.72
CA LEU A 29 -5.63 13.25 -1.31
C LEU A 29 -7.14 13.50 -1.10
N ASP A 30 -7.88 13.84 -2.15
CA ASP A 30 -9.33 14.09 -2.08
C ASP A 30 -10.11 12.75 -2.09
N MET A 31 -10.11 12.05 -0.95
CA MET A 31 -10.60 10.66 -0.84
C MET A 31 -11.94 10.44 -0.10
N PRO A 32 -12.72 11.41 0.34
CA PRO A 32 -13.74 11.13 1.36
C PRO A 32 -14.90 10.24 0.92
N MET A 33 -15.20 10.16 -0.39
CA MET A 33 -16.32 9.37 -0.91
C MET A 33 -16.05 8.67 -2.26
N GLN A 34 -14.90 8.88 -2.87
CA GLN A 34 -14.57 8.32 -4.18
C GLN A 34 -13.90 6.97 -4.04
N THR A 35 -14.14 6.08 -4.99
CA THR A 35 -13.38 4.83 -5.08
C THR A 35 -11.93 5.12 -5.47
N LEU A 36 -11.02 4.20 -5.11
CA LEU A 36 -9.62 4.30 -5.51
C LEU A 36 -9.44 4.45 -7.02
N ASP A 37 -10.31 3.82 -7.80
CA ASP A 37 -10.23 3.85 -9.26
C ASP A 37 -10.66 5.20 -9.84
N GLU A 38 -11.65 5.89 -9.25
CA GLU A 38 -11.99 7.27 -9.62
C GLU A 38 -10.83 8.23 -9.41
N ASN A 39 -10.16 8.16 -8.26
CA ASN A 39 -9.00 8.98 -7.97
C ASN A 39 -7.82 8.63 -8.89
N THR A 40 -7.62 7.35 -9.19
CA THR A 40 -6.58 6.92 -10.13
C THR A 40 -6.85 7.47 -11.51
N LEU A 41 -8.10 7.41 -12.00
CA LEU A 41 -8.50 7.98 -13.28
C LEU A 41 -8.17 9.48 -13.37
N VAL A 42 -8.48 10.24 -12.31
CA VAL A 42 -8.19 11.68 -12.24
C VAL A 42 -6.67 11.94 -12.23
N THR A 43 -5.89 11.16 -11.51
CA THR A 43 -4.43 11.32 -11.47
C THR A 43 -3.73 10.93 -12.78
N LEU A 44 -4.38 10.14 -13.64
CA LEU A 44 -3.87 9.82 -14.98
C LEU A 44 -3.76 11.06 -15.86
N TYR A 45 -4.71 12.00 -15.82
CA TYR A 45 -4.61 13.27 -16.56
C TYR A 45 -3.38 14.09 -16.15
N ALA A 46 -3.11 14.16 -14.85
CA ALA A 46 -1.92 14.87 -14.37
C ALA A 46 -0.63 14.16 -14.81
N THR A 47 -0.62 12.83 -14.84
CA THR A 47 0.52 12.04 -15.30
C THR A 47 0.78 12.28 -16.78
N GLU A 48 -0.26 12.31 -17.62
CA GLU A 48 -0.17 12.63 -19.03
C GLU A 48 0.35 14.06 -19.26
N ALA A 49 -0.20 15.03 -18.55
CA ALA A 49 0.28 16.41 -18.64
C ALA A 49 1.78 16.52 -18.31
N LEU A 50 2.25 15.79 -17.29
CA LEU A 50 3.67 15.73 -16.93
C LEU A 50 4.52 15.03 -17.99
N LEU A 51 4.02 13.99 -18.65
CA LEU A 51 4.70 13.33 -19.79
C LEU A 51 4.86 14.27 -20.98
N LEU A 52 3.79 14.98 -21.36
CA LEU A 52 3.84 15.97 -22.44
C LEU A 52 4.80 17.11 -22.12
N LEU A 53 4.77 17.62 -20.89
CA LEU A 53 5.73 18.62 -20.43
C LEU A 53 7.17 18.10 -20.46
N ALA A 54 7.40 16.81 -20.14
CA ALA A 54 8.71 16.19 -20.23
C ALA A 54 9.21 16.10 -21.66
N ALA A 55 8.34 15.72 -22.62
CA ALA A 55 8.66 15.72 -24.04
C ALA A 55 9.02 17.13 -24.52
N ILE A 56 8.22 18.14 -24.21
CA ILE A 56 8.49 19.56 -24.52
C ILE A 56 9.83 20.02 -23.91
N ALA A 57 10.10 19.66 -22.66
CA ALA A 57 11.34 20.03 -21.98
C ALA A 57 12.57 19.41 -22.65
N LEU A 58 12.49 18.18 -23.17
CA LEU A 58 13.57 17.53 -23.93
C LEU A 58 13.82 18.22 -25.27
N LEU A 59 12.75 18.64 -25.96
CA LEU A 59 12.86 19.33 -27.25
C LEU A 59 13.43 20.75 -27.11
N LEU A 60 12.96 21.49 -26.09
CA LEU A 60 13.35 22.89 -25.90
C LEU A 60 14.70 23.06 -25.20
N ARG A 61 15.12 22.10 -24.39
CA ARG A 61 16.31 22.22 -23.56
C ARG A 61 17.43 21.30 -24.02
N ARG A 62 18.61 21.89 -24.22
CA ARG A 62 19.86 21.16 -24.54
C ARG A 62 20.50 20.47 -23.32
N ARG A 63 19.83 20.44 -22.15
CA ARG A 63 20.28 19.75 -20.95
C ARG A 63 19.59 18.39 -20.88
N GLY A 64 20.31 17.33 -21.17
CA GLY A 64 19.81 15.97 -21.02
C GLY A 64 20.04 15.43 -19.61
N SER A 65 19.12 14.59 -19.14
CA SER A 65 19.38 13.77 -17.96
C SER A 65 20.43 12.72 -18.32
N GLY A 66 21.51 12.64 -17.52
CA GLY A 66 22.35 11.44 -17.59
C GLY A 66 21.55 10.23 -17.13
N ILE A 67 21.72 9.09 -17.78
CA ILE A 67 21.23 7.81 -17.28
C ILE A 67 22.10 7.42 -16.09
N HIS A 68 21.49 7.11 -14.96
CA HIS A 68 22.14 6.65 -13.74
C HIS A 68 21.79 5.20 -13.45
N ALA A 69 22.55 4.54 -12.57
CA ALA A 69 22.29 3.16 -12.17
C ALA A 69 20.85 2.92 -11.70
N ALA A 70 20.26 3.90 -11.00
CA ALA A 70 18.86 3.81 -10.58
C ALA A 70 17.86 3.82 -11.76
N ASP A 71 18.16 4.55 -12.84
CA ASP A 71 17.30 4.54 -14.06
C ASP A 71 17.35 3.17 -14.75
N LEU A 72 18.53 2.51 -14.76
CA LEU A 72 18.69 1.17 -15.31
C LEU A 72 17.98 0.13 -14.44
N LEU A 73 18.06 0.25 -13.12
CA LEU A 73 17.35 -0.63 -12.19
C LEU A 73 15.82 -0.45 -12.29
N ALA A 74 15.33 0.78 -12.47
CA ALA A 74 13.91 1.04 -12.72
C ALA A 74 13.45 0.41 -14.03
N ALA A 75 14.23 0.56 -15.11
CA ALA A 75 13.95 -0.07 -16.39
C ALA A 75 13.98 -1.60 -16.31
N ALA A 76 14.95 -2.18 -15.59
CA ALA A 76 15.05 -3.62 -15.36
C ALA A 76 13.86 -4.16 -14.55
N LEU A 77 13.44 -3.43 -13.49
CA LEU A 77 12.28 -3.79 -12.68
C LEU A 77 11.00 -3.80 -13.53
N PHE A 78 10.83 -2.77 -14.37
CA PHE A 78 9.68 -2.66 -15.28
C PHE A 78 9.68 -3.76 -16.33
N ALA A 79 10.84 -4.00 -16.95
CA ALA A 79 11.00 -5.08 -17.92
C ALA A 79 10.72 -6.46 -17.30
N TRP A 80 11.14 -6.68 -16.05
CA TRP A 80 10.85 -7.91 -15.31
C TRP A 80 9.35 -8.10 -15.09
N ILE A 81 8.64 -7.06 -14.62
CA ILE A 81 7.20 -7.13 -14.38
C ILE A 81 6.45 -7.42 -15.68
N TRP A 82 6.83 -6.73 -16.77
CA TRP A 82 6.22 -6.92 -18.08
C TRP A 82 6.53 -8.30 -18.70
N PHE A 83 7.76 -8.75 -18.58
CA PHE A 83 8.19 -10.06 -19.03
C PHE A 83 7.42 -11.18 -18.31
N ARG A 84 7.26 -11.04 -16.99
CA ARG A 84 6.45 -11.97 -16.20
C ARG A 84 5.01 -12.00 -16.69
N HIS A 85 4.38 -10.84 -16.87
CA HIS A 85 3.00 -10.74 -17.37
C HIS A 85 2.82 -11.44 -18.73
N ALA A 86 3.80 -11.33 -19.63
CA ALA A 86 3.74 -11.93 -20.96
C ALA A 86 3.94 -13.45 -20.98
N ILE A 87 4.61 -14.03 -19.96
CA ILE A 87 5.01 -15.45 -19.97
C ILE A 87 4.19 -16.30 -19.02
N VAL A 88 3.79 -15.76 -17.86
CA VAL A 88 3.05 -16.50 -16.83
C VAL A 88 1.56 -16.39 -17.11
N SER A 89 0.94 -17.53 -17.45
CA SER A 89 -0.49 -17.64 -17.80
C SER A 89 -1.43 -17.72 -16.59
N GLU A 90 -0.98 -17.39 -15.39
CA GLU A 90 -1.85 -17.35 -14.19
C GLU A 90 -2.83 -16.18 -14.27
N PRO A 91 -4.00 -16.26 -13.57
CA PRO A 91 -4.95 -15.16 -13.56
C PRO A 91 -4.25 -13.87 -13.14
N THR A 92 -4.21 -12.91 -14.06
CA THR A 92 -3.56 -11.63 -13.85
C THR A 92 -4.60 -10.61 -13.41
N VAL A 93 -4.27 -9.80 -12.40
CA VAL A 93 -5.08 -8.64 -12.03
C VAL A 93 -4.58 -7.45 -12.83
N ASP A 94 -5.18 -7.21 -14.00
CA ASP A 94 -4.72 -6.21 -14.96
C ASP A 94 -4.67 -4.81 -14.38
N ILE A 95 -5.60 -4.46 -13.48
CA ILE A 95 -5.61 -3.17 -12.79
C ILE A 95 -4.30 -2.89 -12.04
N ARG A 96 -3.66 -3.92 -11.48
CA ARG A 96 -2.40 -3.76 -10.75
C ARG A 96 -1.23 -3.46 -11.68
N TYR A 97 -1.24 -4.03 -12.87
CA TYR A 97 -0.27 -3.69 -13.93
C TYR A 97 -0.48 -2.27 -14.45
N ASP A 98 -1.71 -1.83 -14.59
CA ASP A 98 -2.05 -0.46 -14.97
C ASP A 98 -1.57 0.56 -13.92
N GLU A 99 -1.69 0.28 -12.64
CA GLU A 99 -1.13 1.09 -11.55
C GLU A 99 0.40 1.18 -11.59
N LEU A 100 1.07 0.07 -11.89
CA LEU A 100 2.52 0.02 -12.06
C LEU A 100 2.95 0.79 -13.32
N ALA A 101 2.19 0.70 -14.43
CA ALA A 101 2.41 1.47 -15.64
C ALA A 101 2.30 2.98 -15.37
N GLN A 102 1.26 3.44 -14.68
CA GLN A 102 1.13 4.84 -14.24
C GLN A 102 2.35 5.29 -13.41
N SER A 103 2.78 4.44 -12.47
CA SER A 103 3.95 4.73 -11.62
C SER A 103 5.23 4.93 -12.43
N ALA A 104 5.43 4.12 -13.49
CA ALA A 104 6.58 4.29 -14.38
C ALA A 104 6.47 5.53 -15.26
N MET A 105 5.31 5.80 -15.83
CA MET A 105 5.06 7.01 -16.61
C MET A 105 5.39 8.25 -15.77
N LEU A 106 4.90 8.28 -14.52
CA LEU A 106 5.16 9.36 -13.57
C LEU A 106 6.66 9.47 -13.22
N TYR A 107 7.34 8.33 -12.98
CA TYR A 107 8.79 8.32 -12.73
C TYR A 107 9.56 8.91 -13.91
N ILE A 108 9.28 8.49 -15.14
CA ILE A 108 9.91 8.97 -16.38
C ILE A 108 9.71 10.48 -16.51
N ALA A 109 8.46 10.95 -16.41
CA ALA A 109 8.10 12.34 -16.56
C ALA A 109 8.85 13.23 -15.55
N LEU A 110 8.75 12.92 -14.27
CA LEU A 110 9.39 13.69 -13.21
C LEU A 110 10.92 13.63 -13.31
N ARG A 111 11.49 12.46 -13.63
CA ARG A 111 12.92 12.28 -13.77
C ARG A 111 13.53 13.18 -14.88
N ILE A 112 12.81 13.33 -16.00
CA ILE A 112 13.17 14.21 -17.10
C ILE A 112 13.01 15.67 -16.69
N LEU A 113 11.85 16.06 -16.16
CA LEU A 113 11.53 17.43 -15.80
C LEU A 113 12.47 17.97 -14.73
N LEU A 114 12.66 17.25 -13.63
CA LEU A 114 13.53 17.66 -12.51
C LEU A 114 15.01 17.76 -12.92
N SER A 115 15.44 16.98 -13.94
CA SER A 115 16.80 17.10 -14.51
C SER A 115 16.94 18.31 -15.42
N SER A 116 15.86 18.78 -16.04
CA SER A 116 15.88 19.84 -17.04
C SER A 116 16.07 21.22 -16.40
N ASP A 117 15.45 21.50 -15.28
CA ASP A 117 15.56 22.80 -14.58
C ASP A 117 15.43 22.68 -13.06
N ARG A 118 16.28 23.42 -12.34
CA ARG A 118 16.25 23.52 -10.88
C ARG A 118 14.99 24.20 -10.31
N TYR A 119 14.27 24.95 -11.15
CA TYR A 119 12.98 25.53 -10.72
C TYR A 119 11.95 24.46 -10.44
N TYR A 120 11.89 23.39 -11.25
CA TYR A 120 10.98 22.28 -11.00
C TYR A 120 11.24 21.60 -9.66
N THR A 121 12.53 21.45 -9.28
CA THR A 121 12.89 20.90 -7.95
C THR A 121 12.40 21.80 -6.80
N ALA A 122 12.56 23.13 -6.95
CA ALA A 122 12.12 24.07 -5.93
C ALA A 122 10.58 24.14 -5.83
N LEU A 123 9.89 24.13 -6.96
CA LEU A 123 8.43 24.09 -7.01
C LEU A 123 7.88 22.79 -6.42
N LEU A 124 8.48 21.67 -6.73
CA LEU A 124 8.08 20.38 -6.15
C LEU A 124 8.23 20.39 -4.62
N LEU A 125 9.37 20.88 -4.10
CA LEU A 125 9.56 21.03 -2.64
C LEU A 125 8.50 21.95 -2.02
N THR A 126 8.22 23.09 -2.68
CA THR A 126 7.20 24.03 -2.22
C THR A 126 5.83 23.36 -2.11
N LEU A 127 5.42 22.63 -3.17
CA LEU A 127 4.14 21.92 -3.19
C LEU A 127 4.08 20.82 -2.13
N LEU A 128 5.11 19.98 -2.02
CA LEU A 128 5.16 18.91 -1.03
C LEU A 128 5.05 19.45 0.41
N PHE A 129 5.75 20.55 0.71
CA PHE A 129 5.67 21.16 2.03
C PHE A 129 4.30 21.84 2.29
N LEU A 130 3.68 22.44 1.26
CA LEU A 130 2.32 22.98 1.38
C LEU A 130 1.30 21.86 1.65
N PHE A 131 1.37 20.73 0.94
CA PHE A 131 0.51 19.58 1.22
C PHE A 131 0.78 19.00 2.61
N GLY A 132 2.03 18.93 3.05
CA GLY A 132 2.35 18.49 4.41
C GLY A 132 1.77 19.42 5.48
N ILE A 133 1.82 20.74 5.29
CA ILE A 133 1.20 21.73 6.20
C ILE A 133 -0.33 21.60 6.15
N HIS A 134 -0.91 21.49 4.97
CA HIS A 134 -2.36 21.33 4.78
C HIS A 134 -2.89 20.08 5.51
N GLU A 135 -2.26 18.92 5.28
CA GLU A 135 -2.63 17.68 5.97
C GLU A 135 -2.47 17.78 7.49
N ALA A 136 -1.38 18.37 7.96
CA ALA A 136 -1.19 18.61 9.39
C ALA A 136 -2.29 19.54 9.95
N TRP A 137 -2.68 20.58 9.22
CA TRP A 137 -3.77 21.49 9.60
C TRP A 137 -5.12 20.77 9.73
N ILE A 138 -5.46 19.90 8.75
CA ILE A 138 -6.69 19.09 8.85
C ILE A 138 -6.62 18.19 10.08
N GLY A 139 -5.49 17.51 10.31
CA GLY A 139 -5.29 16.69 11.50
C GLY A 139 -5.45 17.48 12.81
N PHE A 140 -4.95 18.71 12.92
CA PHE A 140 -5.19 19.59 14.07
C PHE A 140 -6.69 19.87 14.26
N ARG A 141 -7.38 20.23 13.20
CA ARG A 141 -8.82 20.48 13.27
C ARG A 141 -9.59 19.24 13.77
N GLN A 142 -9.19 18.04 13.34
CA GLN A 142 -9.77 16.77 13.81
C GLN A 142 -9.46 16.52 15.30
N VAL A 143 -8.23 16.78 15.77
CA VAL A 143 -7.87 16.66 17.19
C VAL A 143 -8.74 17.51 18.08
N TYR A 144 -8.99 18.78 17.67
CA TYR A 144 -9.80 19.74 18.43
C TYR A 144 -11.31 19.61 18.18
N GLY A 145 -11.76 18.64 17.36
CA GLY A 145 -13.17 18.42 17.06
C GLY A 145 -13.79 19.50 16.16
N LEU A 146 -12.97 20.28 15.45
CA LEU A 146 -13.42 21.32 14.51
C LEU A 146 -13.82 20.76 13.14
N THR A 147 -13.48 19.50 12.86
CA THR A 147 -13.90 18.75 11.68
C THR A 147 -13.95 17.25 11.98
N TYR A 148 -14.78 16.52 11.26
CA TYR A 148 -14.89 15.08 11.42
C TYR A 148 -13.71 14.36 10.77
N SER A 149 -13.36 13.17 11.32
CA SER A 149 -12.48 12.24 10.65
C SER A 149 -13.26 11.43 9.61
N ASN A 150 -12.57 10.91 8.62
CA ASN A 150 -13.18 10.07 7.58
C ASN A 150 -13.44 8.62 8.05
N HIS A 151 -13.31 8.33 9.35
CA HIS A 151 -13.51 7.01 9.91
C HIS A 151 -14.07 7.07 11.34
N GLY A 152 -15.20 6.39 11.59
CA GLY A 152 -15.92 6.47 12.87
C GLY A 152 -15.14 6.02 14.10
N MET A 153 -14.14 5.14 13.95
CA MET A 153 -13.33 4.64 15.07
C MET A 153 -12.04 5.45 15.32
N PHE A 154 -11.62 6.30 14.41
CA PHE A 154 -10.38 7.05 14.51
C PHE A 154 -10.63 8.55 14.60
N ARG A 155 -10.03 9.18 15.58
CA ARG A 155 -10.16 10.64 15.78
C ARG A 155 -9.40 11.46 14.74
N ILE A 156 -8.30 10.92 14.20
CA ILE A 156 -7.39 11.63 13.29
C ILE A 156 -7.13 10.76 12.07
N THR A 157 -7.43 11.28 10.90
CA THR A 157 -7.17 10.62 9.61
C THR A 157 -6.60 11.57 8.55
N GLY A 158 -6.57 12.88 8.81
CA GLY A 158 -6.35 13.88 7.77
C GLY A 158 -7.46 13.81 6.72
N THR A 159 -7.10 13.96 5.46
CA THR A 159 -8.00 13.69 4.32
C THR A 159 -8.13 12.20 4.02
N LEU A 160 -7.28 11.36 4.60
CA LEU A 160 -7.27 9.92 4.40
C LEU A 160 -8.27 9.20 5.31
N PHE A 161 -8.39 7.89 5.15
CA PHE A 161 -9.38 7.07 5.89
C PHE A 161 -8.82 6.42 7.17
N ASN A 162 -7.50 6.51 7.41
CA ASN A 162 -6.85 5.81 8.53
C ASN A 162 -5.61 6.60 9.03
N PRO A 163 -5.34 6.63 10.36
CA PRO A 163 -4.16 7.29 10.92
C PRO A 163 -2.82 6.75 10.38
N GLY A 164 -2.76 5.46 10.00
CA GLY A 164 -1.55 4.83 9.46
C GLY A 164 -1.09 5.48 8.16
N PRO A 165 -1.88 5.43 7.08
CA PRO A 165 -1.59 6.14 5.84
C PRO A 165 -1.38 7.64 6.02
N TYR A 166 -2.20 8.32 6.82
CA TYR A 166 -2.04 9.74 7.12
C TYR A 166 -0.64 10.06 7.68
N ALA A 167 -0.21 9.32 8.69
CA ALA A 167 1.13 9.46 9.25
C ALA A 167 2.23 9.05 8.25
N GLY A 168 1.95 8.04 7.42
CA GLY A 168 2.83 7.57 6.34
C GLY A 168 3.04 8.60 5.24
N PHE A 169 2.08 9.49 4.99
CA PHE A 169 2.23 10.63 4.10
C PHE A 169 3.08 11.74 4.73
N LEU A 170 2.86 12.07 5.99
CA LEU A 170 3.54 13.17 6.69
C LEU A 170 5.01 12.85 7.03
N ALA A 171 5.32 11.62 7.45
CA ALA A 171 6.66 11.25 7.92
C ALA A 171 7.76 11.45 6.88
N PRO A 172 7.64 11.01 5.61
CA PRO A 172 8.62 11.29 4.56
C PRO A 172 8.78 12.77 4.26
N LEU A 173 7.69 13.55 4.31
CA LEU A 173 7.71 14.99 4.05
C LEU A 173 8.45 15.75 5.15
N SER A 174 8.26 15.38 6.42
CA SER A 174 8.98 15.97 7.54
C SER A 174 10.50 15.73 7.44
N LEU A 175 10.93 14.53 7.04
CA LEU A 175 12.34 14.21 6.84
C LEU A 175 12.94 14.98 5.66
N CYS A 176 12.19 15.09 4.56
CA CYS A 176 12.58 15.92 3.41
C CYS A 176 12.73 17.39 3.82
N ALA A 177 11.79 17.94 4.62
CA ALA A 177 11.82 19.30 5.13
C ALA A 177 13.00 19.54 6.07
N ALA A 178 13.23 18.64 7.03
CA ALA A 178 14.38 18.72 7.94
C ALA A 178 15.71 18.68 7.18
N ALA A 179 15.84 17.80 6.20
CA ALA A 179 17.03 17.72 5.37
C ALA A 179 17.24 18.99 4.51
N TRP A 180 16.16 19.55 3.95
CA TRP A 180 16.21 20.80 3.20
C TRP A 180 16.66 21.97 4.06
N ILE A 181 16.11 22.11 5.27
CA ILE A 181 16.50 23.12 6.25
C ILE A 181 18.01 23.02 6.55
N MET A 182 18.49 21.82 6.84
CA MET A 182 19.90 21.58 7.16
C MET A 182 20.82 21.91 5.98
N CYS A 183 20.45 21.51 4.76
CA CYS A 183 21.20 21.81 3.54
C CYS A 183 21.25 23.31 3.23
N MET A 184 20.15 24.04 3.47
CA MET A 184 20.00 25.44 3.05
C MET A 184 20.38 26.46 4.13
N ARG A 185 20.50 26.08 5.41
CA ARG A 185 20.74 27.00 6.55
C ARG A 185 21.83 28.05 6.32
N LYS A 186 23.00 27.62 5.79
CA LYS A 186 24.12 28.54 5.53
C LYS A 186 23.84 29.48 4.35
N THR A 187 23.15 29.01 3.33
CA THR A 187 22.78 29.79 2.15
C THR A 187 21.75 30.84 2.51
N VAL A 188 20.69 30.45 3.23
CA VAL A 188 19.62 31.35 3.67
C VAL A 188 20.17 32.39 4.67
N ALA A 189 21.03 32.00 5.61
CA ALA A 189 21.69 32.93 6.52
C ALA A 189 22.49 34.03 5.77
N ARG A 190 23.16 33.68 4.66
CA ARG A 190 23.85 34.66 3.79
C ARG A 190 22.86 35.57 3.04
N ILE A 191 21.75 34.99 2.54
CA ILE A 191 20.69 35.74 1.85
C ILE A 191 20.06 36.79 2.80
N LEU A 192 19.72 36.38 4.03
CA LEU A 192 19.09 37.25 5.02
C LEU A 192 19.98 38.41 5.46
N ARG A 193 21.31 38.21 5.45
CA ARG A 193 22.27 39.31 5.74
C ARG A 193 22.39 40.34 4.62
N SER A 194 21.88 40.07 3.42
CA SER A 194 21.98 40.95 2.25
C SER A 194 20.60 41.36 1.74
N ARG A 195 20.15 42.58 2.08
CA ARG A 195 18.86 43.13 1.59
C ARG A 195 18.68 43.01 0.08
N ARG A 196 19.75 43.21 -0.71
CA ARG A 196 19.70 43.11 -2.19
C ARG A 196 19.44 41.70 -2.71
N LEU A 197 19.87 40.68 -1.98
CA LEU A 197 19.68 39.27 -2.40
C LEU A 197 18.29 38.77 -2.09
N TRP A 198 17.69 39.20 -0.97
CA TRP A 198 16.38 38.78 -0.51
C TRP A 198 15.26 39.19 -1.48
N LEU A 199 15.37 40.34 -2.13
CA LEU A 199 14.37 40.86 -3.07
C LEU A 199 14.48 40.28 -4.50
N ARG A 200 15.45 39.40 -4.78
CA ARG A 200 15.56 38.77 -6.10
C ARG A 200 14.55 37.63 -6.26
N PRO A 201 13.59 37.71 -7.23
CA PRO A 201 12.54 36.70 -7.40
C PRO A 201 13.08 35.27 -7.53
N ASN A 202 14.19 35.11 -8.25
CA ASN A 202 14.85 33.82 -8.45
C ASN A 202 15.37 33.18 -7.14
N ILE A 203 15.82 33.97 -6.19
CA ILE A 203 16.31 33.49 -4.88
C ILE A 203 15.13 33.23 -3.96
N LEU A 204 14.13 34.10 -3.98
CA LEU A 204 12.90 33.95 -3.22
C LEU A 204 12.24 32.60 -3.53
N LEU A 205 11.95 32.34 -4.81
CA LEU A 205 11.27 31.12 -5.26
C LEU A 205 12.10 29.85 -5.05
N ARG A 206 13.43 29.90 -5.19
CA ARG A 206 14.26 28.69 -5.17
C ARG A 206 14.83 28.35 -3.80
N CYS A 207 14.90 29.29 -2.90
CA CYS A 207 15.56 29.11 -1.60
C CYS A 207 14.69 29.55 -0.43
N THR A 208 14.19 30.78 -0.42
CA THR A 208 13.56 31.38 0.76
C THR A 208 12.18 30.80 1.03
N ILE A 209 11.31 30.72 0.01
CA ILE A 209 9.96 30.16 0.15
C ILE A 209 10.03 28.68 0.54
N PRO A 210 10.73 27.76 -0.19
CA PRO A 210 10.81 26.38 0.23
C PRO A 210 11.46 26.19 1.61
N TYR A 211 12.36 27.10 2.02
CA TYR A 211 12.98 27.05 3.35
C TYR A 211 11.98 27.39 4.46
N ALA A 212 11.20 28.45 4.29
CA ALA A 212 10.17 28.85 5.25
C ALA A 212 9.06 27.79 5.37
N LEU A 213 8.56 27.30 4.22
CA LEU A 213 7.57 26.23 4.18
C LEU A 213 8.11 24.90 4.73
N GLY A 214 9.40 24.63 4.53
CA GLY A 214 10.07 23.49 5.15
C GLY A 214 10.01 23.53 6.68
N TRP A 215 10.23 24.70 7.28
CA TRP A 215 10.05 24.88 8.73
C TRP A 215 8.60 24.67 9.15
N GLY A 216 7.65 25.27 8.43
CA GLY A 216 6.21 25.07 8.68
C GLY A 216 5.83 23.59 8.63
N CYS A 217 6.25 22.87 7.58
CA CYS A 217 5.99 21.44 7.42
C CYS A 217 6.65 20.60 8.52
N ALA A 218 7.93 20.84 8.84
CA ALA A 218 8.64 20.06 9.86
C ALA A 218 8.02 20.25 11.26
N VAL A 219 7.69 21.48 11.63
CA VAL A 219 7.09 21.79 12.94
C VAL A 219 5.67 21.27 13.04
N SER A 220 4.79 21.54 12.07
CA SER A 220 3.41 21.08 12.10
C SER A 220 3.33 19.56 12.13
N THR A 221 4.16 18.87 11.34
CA THR A 221 4.22 17.40 11.34
C THR A 221 4.75 16.87 12.68
N ALA A 222 5.81 17.46 13.24
CA ALA A 222 6.37 17.02 14.52
C ALA A 222 5.34 17.10 15.66
N VAL A 223 4.44 18.09 15.63
CA VAL A 223 3.38 18.25 16.64
C VAL A 223 2.24 17.27 16.43
N ILE A 224 1.78 17.03 15.19
CA ILE A 224 0.61 16.18 14.94
C ILE A 224 0.95 14.67 14.91
N LEU A 225 2.16 14.30 14.50
CA LEU A 225 2.55 12.91 14.29
C LEU A 225 2.41 12.02 15.54
N PRO A 226 2.74 12.46 16.76
CA PRO A 226 2.50 11.69 17.98
C PRO A 226 1.04 11.30 18.18
N ALA A 227 0.10 12.21 17.88
CA ALA A 227 -1.33 12.00 18.04
C ALA A 227 -1.90 10.94 17.09
N THR A 228 -1.21 10.64 15.99
CA THR A 228 -1.62 9.58 15.04
C THR A 228 -1.47 8.17 15.58
N MET A 229 -0.67 7.97 16.64
CA MET A 229 -0.33 6.67 17.24
C MET A 229 0.21 5.64 16.21
N SER A 230 0.79 6.11 15.10
CA SER A 230 1.38 5.28 14.05
C SER A 230 2.84 4.93 14.34
N ARG A 231 3.08 3.73 14.87
CA ARG A 231 4.42 3.24 15.20
C ARG A 231 5.36 3.20 13.99
N ALA A 232 4.83 2.79 12.83
CA ALA A 232 5.60 2.73 11.59
C ALA A 232 6.13 4.11 11.18
N ALA A 233 5.29 5.16 11.30
CA ALA A 233 5.69 6.52 10.99
C ALA A 233 6.69 7.08 12.02
N TRP A 234 6.53 6.76 13.31
CA TRP A 234 7.50 7.13 14.33
C TRP A 234 8.87 6.51 14.07
N LEU A 235 8.90 5.21 13.75
CA LEU A 235 10.16 4.51 13.38
C LEU A 235 10.79 5.14 12.14
N ALA A 236 10.00 5.49 11.13
CA ALA A 236 10.50 6.14 9.92
C ALA A 236 11.15 7.49 10.23
N VAL A 237 10.48 8.35 11.03
CA VAL A 237 11.02 9.66 11.42
C VAL A 237 12.25 9.54 12.32
N LEU A 238 12.24 8.62 13.27
CA LEU A 238 13.39 8.38 14.15
C LEU A 238 14.60 7.86 13.39
N ALA A 239 14.41 6.84 12.55
CA ALA A 239 15.49 6.28 11.73
C ALA A 239 16.04 7.31 10.71
N GLY A 240 15.14 8.02 10.01
CA GLY A 240 15.54 9.05 9.05
C GLY A 240 16.17 10.27 9.71
N GLY A 241 15.67 10.69 10.87
CA GLY A 241 16.25 11.77 11.69
C GLY A 241 17.63 11.41 12.22
N LEU A 242 17.79 10.18 12.71
CA LEU A 242 19.10 9.65 13.12
C LEU A 242 20.09 9.62 11.94
N LEU A 243 19.67 9.11 10.78
CA LEU A 243 20.49 9.09 9.56
C LEU A 243 20.91 10.51 9.17
N LEU A 244 19.97 11.46 9.17
CA LEU A 244 20.25 12.86 8.88
C LEU A 244 21.27 13.45 9.88
N ALA A 245 21.07 13.20 11.18
CA ALA A 245 21.97 13.69 12.22
C ALA A 245 23.38 13.07 12.08
N LEU A 246 23.48 11.78 11.86
CA LEU A 246 24.77 11.08 11.69
C LEU A 246 25.59 11.68 10.54
N ILE A 247 24.94 12.03 9.43
CA ILE A 247 25.59 12.54 8.22
C ILE A 247 25.90 14.04 8.35
N GLU A 248 24.91 14.86 8.69
CA GLU A 248 25.08 16.32 8.71
C GLU A 248 25.98 16.81 9.85
N PHE A 249 25.94 16.14 11.01
CA PHE A 249 26.82 16.45 12.13
C PHE A 249 28.11 15.65 12.14
N ARG A 250 28.36 14.80 11.13
CA ARG A 250 29.54 13.92 11.02
C ARG A 250 29.79 13.13 12.31
N ILE A 251 28.71 12.64 12.93
CA ILE A 251 28.76 11.95 14.24
C ILE A 251 29.65 10.72 14.16
N GLY A 252 29.59 9.96 13.07
CA GLY A 252 30.44 8.77 12.87
C GLY A 252 31.95 9.08 12.95
N GLY A 253 32.39 10.15 12.29
CA GLY A 253 33.79 10.59 12.38
C GLY A 253 34.18 11.09 13.77
N ARG A 254 33.26 11.80 14.46
CA ARG A 254 33.50 12.27 15.84
C ARG A 254 33.53 11.10 16.84
N LEU A 255 32.63 10.13 16.68
CA LEU A 255 32.62 8.91 17.52
C LEU A 255 33.87 8.07 17.27
N TRP A 256 34.31 7.92 16.03
CA TRP A 256 35.57 7.23 15.69
C TRP A 256 36.79 7.90 16.33
N LEU A 257 36.89 9.24 16.29
CA LEU A 257 37.95 9.99 16.93
C LEU A 257 37.88 9.87 18.48
N LYS A 258 36.67 9.88 19.06
CA LYS A 258 36.49 9.61 20.50
C LYS A 258 36.86 8.18 20.87
N TYR A 259 36.47 7.21 20.02
CA TYR A 259 36.84 5.80 20.22
C TYR A 259 38.36 5.61 20.24
N LYS A 260 39.06 6.22 19.29
CA LYS A 260 40.54 6.17 19.29
C LYS A 260 41.17 6.79 20.54
N ARG A 261 40.54 7.85 21.10
CA ARG A 261 41.09 8.56 22.29
C ARG A 261 40.64 7.93 23.61
N ARG A 262 39.43 7.40 23.70
CA ARG A 262 38.81 6.85 24.92
C ARG A 262 37.93 5.65 24.57
N PRO A 263 38.52 4.49 24.21
CA PRO A 263 37.78 3.34 23.70
C PRO A 263 36.78 2.80 24.73
N PHE A 264 37.17 2.72 25.99
CA PHE A 264 36.33 2.21 27.06
C PHE A 264 35.04 3.05 27.30
N HIS A 265 35.17 4.37 27.45
CA HIS A 265 34.03 5.26 27.64
C HIS A 265 33.13 5.31 26.41
N THR A 266 33.70 5.26 25.20
CA THR A 266 32.93 5.24 23.97
C THR A 266 32.20 3.91 23.80
N GLY A 267 32.84 2.80 24.18
CA GLY A 267 32.22 1.48 24.21
C GLY A 267 31.04 1.41 25.19
N ILE A 268 31.21 1.89 26.42
CA ILE A 268 30.10 1.96 27.40
C ILE A 268 28.95 2.83 26.89
N SER A 269 29.27 4.02 26.32
CA SER A 269 28.21 4.89 25.77
C SER A 269 27.46 4.24 24.61
N ALA A 270 28.13 3.47 23.76
CA ALA A 270 27.52 2.72 22.66
C ALA A 270 26.61 1.59 23.18
N VAL A 271 27.09 0.83 24.20
CA VAL A 271 26.29 -0.22 24.86
C VAL A 271 25.07 0.38 25.56
N ALA A 272 25.24 1.49 26.29
CA ALA A 272 24.14 2.18 26.95
C ALA A 272 23.10 2.71 25.95
N ALA A 273 23.54 3.28 24.81
CA ALA A 273 22.66 3.72 23.75
C ALA A 273 21.91 2.54 23.10
N LEU A 274 22.60 1.41 22.88
CA LEU A 274 21.99 0.17 22.37
C LEU A 274 20.97 -0.40 23.37
N ALA A 275 21.32 -0.45 24.66
CA ALA A 275 20.41 -0.90 25.71
C ALA A 275 19.16 -0.03 25.80
N LEU A 276 19.31 1.31 25.75
CA LEU A 276 18.19 2.25 25.78
C LEU A 276 17.29 2.10 24.55
N THR A 277 17.87 1.97 23.35
CA THR A 277 17.08 1.74 22.13
C THR A 277 16.36 0.39 22.14
N SER A 278 16.99 -0.66 22.69
CA SER A 278 16.35 -1.97 22.87
C SER A 278 15.20 -1.90 23.89
N LEU A 279 15.38 -1.19 25.00
CA LEU A 279 14.33 -0.99 26.02
C LEU A 279 13.14 -0.23 25.44
N LEU A 280 13.39 0.83 24.67
CA LEU A 280 12.34 1.58 23.97
C LEU A 280 11.61 0.71 22.93
N ALA A 281 12.34 -0.10 22.15
CA ALA A 281 11.74 -1.03 21.19
C ALA A 281 10.85 -2.06 21.88
N VAL A 282 11.30 -2.64 23.01
CA VAL A 282 10.51 -3.58 23.84
C VAL A 282 9.27 -2.88 24.41
N GLY A 283 9.40 -1.65 24.91
CA GLY A 283 8.27 -0.86 25.40
C GLY A 283 7.22 -0.59 24.32
N ILE A 284 7.64 -0.18 23.11
CA ILE A 284 6.77 0.03 21.95
C ILE A 284 6.10 -1.28 21.50
N TYR A 285 6.81 -2.41 21.58
CA TYR A 285 6.24 -3.73 21.29
C TYR A 285 5.12 -4.07 22.27
N HIS A 286 5.37 -3.96 23.58
CA HIS A 286 4.39 -4.33 24.61
C HIS A 286 3.16 -3.41 24.63
N ALA A 287 3.29 -2.14 24.25
CA ALA A 287 2.18 -1.18 24.23
C ALA A 287 1.02 -1.59 23.30
N LYS A 288 1.28 -2.36 22.22
CA LYS A 288 0.26 -2.88 21.29
C LYS A 288 0.63 -4.29 20.81
N ARG A 289 0.90 -5.19 21.74
CA ARG A 289 1.36 -6.57 21.49
C ARG A 289 0.52 -7.33 20.46
N PRO A 290 -0.83 -7.39 20.53
CA PRO A 290 -1.61 -8.17 19.56
C PRO A 290 -1.43 -7.71 18.10
N SER A 291 -1.26 -6.39 17.90
CA SER A 291 -1.01 -5.84 16.55
C SER A 291 0.43 -6.13 16.05
N ALA A 292 1.40 -6.30 16.95
CA ALA A 292 2.76 -6.67 16.57
C ALA A 292 2.84 -8.17 16.23
N ASP A 293 2.24 -9.02 17.06
CA ASP A 293 2.17 -10.47 16.86
C ASP A 293 1.44 -10.80 15.55
N GLY A 294 0.34 -10.09 15.26
CA GLY A 294 -0.38 -10.23 13.98
C GLY A 294 0.50 -9.92 12.77
N ARG A 295 1.34 -8.88 12.83
CA ARG A 295 2.28 -8.57 11.73
C ARG A 295 3.38 -9.60 11.59
N LEU A 296 3.90 -10.13 12.70
CA LEU A 296 4.90 -11.19 12.65
C LEU A 296 4.34 -12.45 11.99
N LEU A 297 3.09 -12.84 12.31
CA LEU A 297 2.42 -13.94 11.63
C LEU A 297 2.25 -13.63 10.13
N MET A 298 1.78 -12.43 9.77
CA MET A 298 1.65 -12.06 8.36
C MET A 298 2.98 -12.18 7.61
N TRP A 299 4.07 -11.61 8.13
CA TRP A 299 5.38 -11.71 7.49
C TRP A 299 5.89 -13.15 7.37
N LYS A 300 5.56 -14.00 8.34
CA LYS A 300 5.86 -15.42 8.29
C LYS A 300 5.13 -16.11 7.13
N ILE A 301 3.83 -15.82 6.98
CA ILE A 301 3.02 -16.36 5.87
C ILE A 301 3.48 -15.77 4.52
N ASP A 302 3.73 -14.46 4.44
CA ASP A 302 4.25 -13.79 3.23
C ASP A 302 5.57 -14.42 2.76
N SER A 303 6.46 -14.71 3.73
CA SER A 303 7.75 -15.37 3.44
C SER A 303 7.53 -16.78 2.89
N ARG A 304 6.52 -17.52 3.38
CA ARG A 304 6.17 -18.85 2.86
C ARG A 304 5.60 -18.76 1.44
N VAL A 305 4.76 -17.74 1.14
CA VAL A 305 4.27 -17.47 -0.23
C VAL A 305 5.44 -17.23 -1.17
N LEU A 306 6.39 -16.36 -0.80
CA LEU A 306 7.59 -16.10 -1.60
C LEU A 306 8.43 -17.36 -1.81
N LEU A 307 8.62 -18.18 -0.77
CA LEU A 307 9.42 -19.41 -0.86
C LEU A 307 8.76 -20.51 -1.70
N ARG A 308 7.41 -20.55 -1.79
CA ARG A 308 6.69 -21.46 -2.68
C ARG A 308 6.73 -21.03 -4.15
N HIS A 309 6.79 -19.71 -4.40
CA HIS A 309 6.83 -19.12 -5.74
C HIS A 309 8.07 -18.23 -5.93
N PRO A 310 9.31 -18.81 -5.80
CA PRO A 310 10.52 -18.00 -5.62
C PRO A 310 10.93 -17.20 -6.86
N LEU A 311 10.68 -17.69 -8.07
CA LEU A 311 11.13 -17.02 -9.30
C LEU A 311 10.11 -15.99 -9.79
N TRP A 312 8.86 -16.40 -9.97
CA TRP A 312 7.83 -15.60 -10.63
C TRP A 312 6.90 -14.86 -9.66
N GLY A 313 6.85 -15.30 -8.40
CA GLY A 313 5.83 -14.87 -7.46
C GLY A 313 4.43 -15.33 -7.87
N VAL A 314 3.43 -14.88 -7.14
CA VAL A 314 2.01 -15.22 -7.41
C VAL A 314 1.32 -14.24 -8.37
N GLY A 315 2.00 -13.21 -8.81
CA GLY A 315 1.47 -12.15 -9.65
C GLY A 315 1.00 -10.91 -8.88
N PRO A 316 1.26 -9.71 -9.45
CA PRO A 316 0.71 -8.48 -8.93
C PRO A 316 -0.80 -8.54 -8.75
N GLY A 317 -1.29 -8.21 -7.53
CA GLY A 317 -2.71 -8.24 -7.18
C GLY A 317 -3.26 -9.58 -6.67
N ASN A 318 -2.53 -10.70 -6.80
CA ASN A 318 -2.97 -12.02 -6.32
C ASN A 318 -2.50 -12.33 -4.89
N PHE A 319 -1.86 -11.38 -4.22
CA PHE A 319 -1.28 -11.55 -2.89
C PHE A 319 -2.30 -12.08 -1.87
N ALA A 320 -3.48 -11.44 -1.74
CA ALA A 320 -4.43 -11.76 -0.69
C ALA A 320 -4.97 -13.19 -0.79
N GLY A 321 -5.31 -13.65 -1.99
CA GLY A 321 -5.76 -15.03 -2.21
C GLY A 321 -4.66 -16.06 -1.94
N ALA A 322 -3.43 -15.79 -2.37
CA ALA A 322 -2.27 -16.64 -2.09
C ALA A 322 -1.96 -16.69 -0.59
N PHE A 323 -2.03 -15.54 0.08
CA PHE A 323 -1.89 -15.45 1.54
C PHE A 323 -2.92 -16.32 2.27
N GLY A 324 -4.20 -16.22 1.89
CA GLY A 324 -5.28 -17.00 2.50
C GLY A 324 -5.07 -18.52 2.36
N ARG A 325 -4.68 -18.98 1.17
CA ARG A 325 -4.34 -20.39 0.93
C ARG A 325 -3.14 -20.85 1.75
N GLU A 326 -2.08 -20.04 1.80
CA GLU A 326 -0.87 -20.39 2.56
C GLU A 326 -1.11 -20.36 4.07
N GLN A 327 -1.91 -19.40 4.58
CA GLN A 327 -2.31 -19.37 5.99
C GLN A 327 -3.13 -20.60 6.37
N ALA A 328 -4.05 -21.04 5.51
CA ALA A 328 -4.80 -22.27 5.75
C ALA A 328 -3.89 -23.49 5.77
N ALA A 329 -2.96 -23.62 4.83
CA ALA A 329 -1.98 -24.70 4.82
C ALA A 329 -1.12 -24.68 6.09
N TYR A 330 -0.67 -23.49 6.51
CA TYR A 330 0.13 -23.30 7.73
C TYR A 330 -0.56 -23.82 8.99
N PHE A 331 -1.86 -23.54 9.15
CA PHE A 331 -2.63 -24.02 10.31
C PHE A 331 -3.14 -25.46 10.17
N ALA A 332 -3.12 -26.03 8.97
CA ALA A 332 -3.48 -27.43 8.75
C ALA A 332 -2.30 -28.40 8.92
N GLU A 333 -1.05 -27.96 8.70
CA GLU A 333 0.14 -28.82 8.75
C GLU A 333 0.46 -29.34 10.16
N GLU A 334 0.32 -28.51 11.20
CA GLU A 334 0.65 -28.84 12.58
C GLU A 334 -0.20 -28.03 13.56
N GLU A 335 -0.29 -28.50 14.81
CA GLU A 335 -0.88 -27.70 15.88
C GLU A 335 0.01 -26.47 16.18
N ARG A 336 -0.49 -25.30 15.80
CA ARG A 336 0.24 -24.02 15.96
C ARG A 336 -0.05 -23.34 17.29
N PRO A 337 0.87 -22.49 17.77
CA PRO A 337 0.68 -21.78 19.03
C PRO A 337 -0.67 -21.04 19.07
N ARG A 338 -1.38 -21.17 20.17
CA ARG A 338 -2.71 -20.55 20.36
C ARG A 338 -2.69 -19.04 20.11
N GLN A 339 -1.56 -18.38 20.42
CA GLN A 339 -1.39 -16.96 20.19
C GLN A 339 -1.42 -16.62 18.70
N GLU A 340 -0.79 -17.41 17.82
CA GLU A 340 -0.84 -17.24 16.36
C GLU A 340 -2.25 -17.47 15.82
N GLN A 341 -2.96 -18.48 16.34
CA GLN A 341 -4.35 -18.75 15.96
C GLN A 341 -5.27 -17.54 16.27
N LEU A 342 -5.10 -16.87 17.42
CA LEU A 342 -5.90 -15.72 17.85
C LEU A 342 -5.63 -14.44 17.05
N VAL A 343 -4.43 -14.27 16.48
CA VAL A 343 -4.07 -13.09 15.68
C VAL A 343 -4.22 -13.31 14.17
N ALA A 344 -4.54 -14.55 13.74
CA ALA A 344 -4.84 -14.85 12.35
C ALA A 344 -5.99 -13.96 11.83
N GLY A 345 -5.85 -13.46 10.62
CA GLY A 345 -6.82 -12.55 9.99
C GLY A 345 -6.89 -12.77 8.48
N CYS A 346 -7.70 -11.98 7.81
CA CYS A 346 -7.84 -11.95 6.36
C CYS A 346 -7.30 -10.61 5.80
N PRO A 347 -5.97 -10.40 5.74
CA PRO A 347 -5.40 -9.17 5.26
C PRO A 347 -5.53 -9.06 3.73
N GLU A 348 -5.82 -7.84 3.25
CA GLU A 348 -5.72 -7.49 1.83
C GLU A 348 -4.28 -7.16 1.43
N SER A 349 -3.40 -6.86 2.41
CA SER A 349 -2.00 -6.48 2.21
C SER A 349 -1.09 -7.01 3.32
N GLY A 350 0.17 -7.27 3.02
CA GLY A 350 1.14 -7.92 3.91
C GLY A 350 1.72 -7.04 5.02
N PHE A 351 1.38 -5.75 5.12
CA PHE A 351 1.97 -4.78 6.05
C PHE A 351 3.51 -4.73 6.02
N ASN A 352 4.10 -5.20 4.93
CA ASN A 352 5.50 -5.03 4.54
C ASN A 352 5.53 -5.04 3.01
N GLU A 353 5.64 -3.85 2.44
CA GLU A 353 5.51 -3.67 0.99
C GLU A 353 6.60 -4.38 0.19
N PHE A 354 7.82 -4.42 0.72
CA PHE A 354 8.91 -5.10 0.03
C PHE A 354 8.70 -6.61 0.00
N LEU A 355 8.25 -7.19 1.12
CA LEU A 355 7.99 -8.61 1.22
C LEU A 355 6.78 -9.02 0.36
N GLN A 356 5.69 -8.24 0.41
CA GLN A 356 4.52 -8.43 -0.45
C GLN A 356 4.90 -8.34 -1.93
N PHE A 357 5.66 -7.31 -2.33
CA PHE A 357 6.12 -7.18 -3.70
C PHE A 357 6.99 -8.37 -4.14
N GLY A 358 7.82 -8.89 -3.22
CA GLY A 358 8.57 -10.13 -3.46
C GLY A 358 7.67 -11.35 -3.63
N ALA A 359 6.63 -11.50 -2.81
CA ALA A 359 5.64 -12.56 -2.97
C ALA A 359 4.89 -12.46 -4.31
N GLU A 360 4.59 -11.25 -4.78
CA GLU A 360 3.92 -11.01 -6.06
C GLU A 360 4.83 -11.17 -7.28
N THR A 361 6.12 -10.76 -7.21
CA THR A 361 7.02 -10.69 -8.38
C THR A 361 8.24 -11.62 -8.30
N GLY A 362 8.32 -12.43 -7.25
CA GLY A 362 9.45 -13.31 -6.98
C GLY A 362 10.69 -12.58 -6.45
N ILE A 363 11.73 -13.35 -6.16
CA ILE A 363 12.99 -12.84 -5.60
C ILE A 363 13.70 -11.85 -6.52
N ILE A 364 13.52 -11.99 -7.84
CA ILE A 364 14.12 -11.08 -8.82
C ILE A 364 13.50 -9.68 -8.68
N GLY A 365 12.16 -9.58 -8.67
CA GLY A 365 11.47 -8.32 -8.45
C GLY A 365 11.80 -7.70 -7.10
N PHE A 366 11.85 -8.51 -6.03
CA PHE A 366 12.25 -8.10 -4.70
C PHE A 366 13.65 -7.46 -4.67
N VAL A 367 14.65 -8.15 -5.24
CA VAL A 367 16.04 -7.66 -5.28
C VAL A 367 16.18 -6.40 -6.14
N LEU A 368 15.49 -6.34 -7.29
CA LEU A 368 15.49 -5.15 -8.15
C LEU A 368 14.89 -3.93 -7.44
N LEU A 369 13.77 -4.11 -6.73
CA LEU A 369 13.14 -3.03 -5.98
C LEU A 369 14.01 -2.52 -4.82
N LEU A 370 14.57 -3.43 -4.02
CA LEU A 370 15.51 -3.07 -2.94
C LEU A 370 16.74 -2.36 -3.49
N SER A 371 17.33 -2.88 -4.59
CA SER A 371 18.49 -2.29 -5.24
C SER A 371 18.18 -0.90 -5.80
N LEU A 372 17.03 -0.72 -6.43
CA LEU A 372 16.56 0.58 -6.93
C LEU A 372 16.44 1.59 -5.78
N THR A 373 15.68 1.23 -4.75
CA THR A 373 15.43 2.10 -3.59
C THR A 373 16.74 2.44 -2.86
N GLY A 374 17.56 1.44 -2.59
CA GLY A 374 18.86 1.61 -1.94
C GLY A 374 19.83 2.49 -2.73
N THR A 375 19.94 2.25 -4.04
CA THR A 375 20.79 3.06 -4.93
C THR A 375 20.30 4.51 -5.02
N ALA A 376 18.99 4.74 -5.08
CA ALA A 376 18.40 6.07 -5.09
C ALA A 376 18.67 6.81 -3.77
N VAL A 377 18.44 6.17 -2.62
CA VAL A 377 18.69 6.74 -1.29
C VAL A 377 20.16 7.08 -1.11
N VAL A 378 21.07 6.11 -1.30
CA VAL A 378 22.52 6.31 -1.13
C VAL A 378 23.04 7.39 -2.08
N GLY A 379 22.62 7.33 -3.35
CA GLY A 379 23.00 8.33 -4.36
C GLY A 379 22.51 9.73 -4.00
N ALA A 380 21.28 9.88 -3.54
CA ALA A 380 20.72 11.16 -3.11
C ALA A 380 21.43 11.73 -1.89
N ILE A 381 21.66 10.91 -0.86
CA ILE A 381 22.35 11.33 0.38
C ILE A 381 23.78 11.78 0.07
N ARG A 382 24.54 11.03 -0.75
CA ARG A 382 25.90 11.45 -1.19
C ARG A 382 25.90 12.79 -1.91
N ARG A 383 24.84 13.10 -2.67
CA ARG A 383 24.66 14.39 -3.37
C ARG A 383 24.04 15.48 -2.49
N ARG A 384 23.74 15.20 -1.21
CA ARG A 384 23.00 16.08 -0.29
C ARG A 384 21.65 16.52 -0.87
N ASN A 385 20.96 15.59 -1.49
CA ASN A 385 19.61 15.79 -2.01
C ASN A 385 18.61 15.47 -0.89
N PRO A 386 17.73 16.41 -0.46
CA PRO A 386 16.80 16.23 0.65
C PRO A 386 15.77 15.12 0.39
N PHE A 387 15.41 14.88 -0.86
CA PHE A 387 14.49 13.80 -1.24
C PHE A 387 15.00 12.41 -0.87
N GLY A 388 16.31 12.20 -0.75
CA GLY A 388 16.88 10.93 -0.30
C GLY A 388 16.49 10.58 1.14
N TYR A 389 16.35 11.56 2.02
CA TYR A 389 15.90 11.33 3.39
C TYR A 389 14.39 11.08 3.46
N GLY A 390 13.60 11.80 2.65
CA GLY A 390 12.18 11.51 2.48
C GLY A 390 11.94 10.09 1.94
N LEU A 391 12.67 9.69 0.88
CA LEU A 391 12.59 8.34 0.31
C LEU A 391 13.01 7.26 1.31
N PHE A 392 14.07 7.50 2.08
CA PHE A 392 14.48 6.59 3.16
C PHE A 392 13.37 6.42 4.20
N GLY A 393 12.76 7.54 4.64
CA GLY A 393 11.62 7.48 5.57
C GLY A 393 10.42 6.73 4.99
N ALA A 394 10.09 6.95 3.71
CA ALA A 394 9.03 6.21 3.02
C ALA A 394 9.36 4.71 2.92
N ALA A 395 10.61 4.34 2.66
CA ALA A 395 11.06 2.95 2.61
C ALA A 395 10.99 2.28 3.99
N VAL A 396 11.43 2.96 5.06
CA VAL A 396 11.29 2.43 6.43
C VAL A 396 9.81 2.26 6.80
N PHE A 397 8.96 3.22 6.45
CA PHE A 397 7.51 3.08 6.68
C PHE A 397 6.93 1.89 5.92
N ALA A 398 7.36 1.67 4.69
CA ALA A 398 6.94 0.55 3.83
C ALA A 398 7.36 -0.83 4.38
N CYS A 399 8.42 -0.93 5.18
CA CYS A 399 8.78 -2.17 5.89
C CYS A 399 7.76 -2.56 6.99
N PHE A 400 6.93 -1.62 7.45
CA PHE A 400 5.98 -1.84 8.56
C PHE A 400 4.54 -1.48 8.23
N SER A 401 4.24 -1.20 6.96
CA SER A 401 2.92 -0.80 6.47
C SER A 401 2.80 -1.13 4.98
N SER A 402 1.62 -0.87 4.40
CA SER A 402 1.35 -1.10 2.97
C SER A 402 1.02 0.22 2.26
N PRO A 403 2.00 1.12 2.07
CA PRO A 403 1.76 2.42 1.47
C PRO A 403 1.34 2.36 -0.01
N TRP A 404 1.73 1.32 -0.77
CA TRP A 404 1.43 1.29 -2.22
C TRP A 404 0.02 0.83 -2.52
N SER A 405 -0.67 0.25 -1.53
CA SER A 405 -2.12 0.02 -1.61
C SER A 405 -2.95 1.30 -1.45
N VAL A 406 -2.30 2.43 -1.12
CA VAL A 406 -2.95 3.74 -0.90
C VAL A 406 -2.40 4.74 -1.92
N LEU A 407 -3.23 5.16 -2.86
CA LEU A 407 -2.85 5.98 -4.01
C LEU A 407 -1.94 7.18 -3.67
N PRO A 408 -2.27 8.09 -2.71
CA PRO A 408 -1.40 9.23 -2.42
C PRO A 408 -0.02 8.83 -1.89
N LEU A 409 0.11 7.72 -1.17
CA LEU A 409 1.39 7.25 -0.67
C LEU A 409 2.21 6.60 -1.78
N ARG A 410 1.56 5.84 -2.68
CA ARG A 410 2.18 5.27 -3.87
C ARG A 410 2.76 6.37 -4.76
N LEU A 411 1.97 7.38 -5.08
CA LEU A 411 2.41 8.52 -5.89
C LEU A 411 3.53 9.30 -5.19
N LEU A 412 3.42 9.55 -3.88
CA LEU A 412 4.48 10.21 -3.12
C LEU A 412 5.80 9.42 -3.16
N PHE A 413 5.76 8.10 -3.04
CA PHE A 413 6.94 7.25 -3.15
C PHE A 413 7.62 7.42 -4.51
N VAL A 414 6.85 7.38 -5.60
CA VAL A 414 7.36 7.57 -6.98
C VAL A 414 7.94 8.98 -7.17
N VAL A 415 7.28 10.01 -6.65
CA VAL A 415 7.75 11.40 -6.68
C VAL A 415 9.10 11.53 -5.95
N LEU A 416 9.20 10.97 -4.74
CA LEU A 416 10.43 11.00 -3.95
C LEU A 416 11.55 10.21 -4.63
N LEU A 417 11.24 9.04 -5.23
CA LEU A 417 12.19 8.21 -5.97
C LEU A 417 12.75 8.97 -7.18
N ALA A 418 11.91 9.53 -8.04
CA ALA A 418 12.32 10.30 -9.20
C ALA A 418 13.17 11.53 -8.81
N ALA A 419 12.76 12.25 -7.76
CA ALA A 419 13.47 13.41 -7.25
C ALA A 419 14.82 13.03 -6.60
N ALA A 420 14.88 11.90 -5.88
CA ALA A 420 16.12 11.38 -5.30
C ALA A 420 17.13 10.98 -6.39
N CYS A 421 16.67 10.41 -7.51
CA CYS A 421 17.52 10.03 -8.64
C CYS A 421 18.02 11.22 -9.47
N THR A 422 17.48 12.43 -9.26
CA THR A 422 17.84 13.61 -10.08
C THR A 422 19.25 14.11 -9.77
N PRO A 423 20.12 14.27 -10.77
CA PRO A 423 21.46 14.80 -10.57
C PRO A 423 21.43 16.31 -10.30
N ARG A 424 22.34 16.78 -9.45
CA ARG A 424 22.43 18.20 -9.11
C ARG A 424 22.90 19.08 -10.30
N ASN A 425 23.70 18.53 -11.17
CA ASN A 425 24.23 19.19 -12.36
C ASN A 425 24.10 18.20 -13.55
N ALA A 426 23.07 18.37 -14.36
CA ALA A 426 22.95 17.62 -15.61
C ALA A 426 23.92 18.19 -16.65
N PRO A 427 24.70 17.36 -17.35
CA PRO A 427 25.57 17.83 -18.43
C PRO A 427 24.74 18.41 -19.58
N HIS A 428 25.34 19.38 -20.30
CA HIS A 428 24.76 19.86 -21.55
C HIS A 428 24.88 18.76 -22.61
N ARG A 429 23.76 18.29 -23.15
CA ARG A 429 23.72 17.34 -24.27
C ARG A 429 23.07 18.03 -25.46
N GLY A 430 23.56 17.77 -26.67
CA GLY A 430 22.94 18.25 -27.89
C GLY A 430 21.55 17.62 -28.09
N LEU A 431 20.69 18.24 -28.91
CA LEU A 431 19.34 17.76 -29.23
C LEU A 431 19.35 16.31 -29.73
N LEU A 432 20.26 15.95 -30.63
CA LEU A 432 20.40 14.58 -31.17
C LEU A 432 20.65 13.53 -30.10
N ARG A 433 21.32 13.89 -29.00
CA ARG A 433 21.62 12.97 -27.90
C ARG A 433 20.42 12.78 -26.93
N ASN A 434 19.43 13.67 -27.00
CA ASN A 434 18.20 13.57 -26.25
C ASN A 434 17.09 12.84 -27.04
N LEU A 435 17.25 12.65 -28.35
CA LEU A 435 16.25 12.03 -29.21
C LEU A 435 15.83 10.63 -28.74
N PRO A 436 16.75 9.72 -28.36
CA PRO A 436 16.35 8.42 -27.81
C PRO A 436 15.57 8.52 -26.49
N LEU A 437 15.87 9.52 -25.66
CA LEU A 437 15.14 9.76 -24.40
C LEU A 437 13.73 10.31 -24.65
N LEU A 438 13.47 10.92 -25.79
CA LEU A 438 12.14 11.41 -26.18
C LEU A 438 11.17 10.25 -26.48
N LEU A 439 11.70 9.09 -26.89
CA LEU A 439 10.85 7.90 -27.11
C LEU A 439 10.11 7.48 -25.85
N LEU A 440 10.70 7.65 -24.66
CA LEU A 440 10.08 7.24 -23.40
C LEU A 440 8.79 8.02 -23.05
N PRO A 441 8.79 9.38 -23.00
CA PRO A 441 7.56 10.10 -22.73
C PRO A 441 6.56 10.01 -23.89
N VAL A 442 7.01 9.87 -25.16
CA VAL A 442 6.13 9.68 -26.30
C VAL A 442 5.46 8.31 -26.24
N ALA A 443 6.19 7.25 -25.94
CA ALA A 443 5.62 5.91 -25.76
C ALA A 443 4.62 5.88 -24.58
N GLY A 444 4.95 6.52 -23.46
CA GLY A 444 4.04 6.67 -22.33
C GLY A 444 2.74 7.38 -22.71
N ALA A 445 2.86 8.51 -23.42
CA ALA A 445 1.70 9.26 -23.92
C ALA A 445 0.87 8.46 -24.93
N ALA A 446 1.50 7.66 -25.78
CA ALA A 446 0.81 6.78 -26.72
C ALA A 446 0.06 5.62 -26.03
N CYS A 447 0.54 5.13 -24.90
CA CYS A 447 -0.15 4.09 -24.10
C CYS A 447 -1.29 4.65 -23.23
N TRP A 448 -1.29 5.96 -22.99
CA TRP A 448 -2.24 6.61 -22.07
C TRP A 448 -3.72 6.43 -22.46
N PRO A 449 -4.15 6.58 -23.73
CA PRO A 449 -5.57 6.42 -24.10
C PRO A 449 -6.12 5.06 -23.70
N GLY A 450 -5.38 3.98 -24.02
CA GLY A 450 -5.82 2.62 -23.66
C GLY A 450 -5.89 2.40 -22.13
N LEU A 451 -4.96 2.99 -21.38
CA LEU A 451 -4.98 2.97 -19.92
C LEU A 451 -6.18 3.75 -19.36
N TYR A 452 -6.42 4.95 -19.92
CA TYR A 452 -7.54 5.79 -19.55
C TYR A 452 -8.89 5.10 -19.79
N ASP A 453 -9.08 4.52 -20.98
CA ASP A 453 -10.34 3.87 -21.38
C ASP A 453 -10.67 2.70 -20.44
N ARG A 454 -9.66 1.87 -20.08
CA ARG A 454 -9.88 0.78 -19.12
C ARG A 454 -10.33 1.29 -17.74
N TYR A 455 -9.69 2.36 -17.24
CA TYR A 455 -10.11 2.97 -15.97
C TYR A 455 -11.48 3.64 -16.05
N ALA A 456 -11.80 4.32 -17.15
CA ALA A 456 -13.09 4.99 -17.34
C ALA A 456 -14.25 3.98 -17.35
N VAL A 457 -14.10 2.89 -18.10
CA VAL A 457 -15.09 1.79 -18.15
C VAL A 457 -15.27 1.15 -16.75
N ARG A 458 -14.14 0.91 -16.04
CA ARG A 458 -14.16 0.32 -14.71
C ARG A 458 -14.82 1.25 -13.67
N VAL A 459 -14.51 2.53 -13.69
CA VAL A 459 -15.12 3.53 -12.79
C VAL A 459 -16.64 3.61 -13.01
N GLU A 460 -17.08 3.58 -14.26
CA GLU A 460 -18.52 3.57 -14.57
C GLU A 460 -19.18 2.28 -14.06
N ALA A 461 -18.57 1.13 -14.29
CA ALA A 461 -19.07 -0.15 -13.76
C ALA A 461 -19.13 -0.15 -12.22
N GLN A 462 -18.14 0.42 -11.55
CA GLN A 462 -18.14 0.55 -10.08
C GLN A 462 -19.24 1.50 -9.56
N ARG A 463 -19.59 2.56 -10.32
CA ARG A 463 -20.71 3.44 -9.97
C ARG A 463 -22.03 2.69 -10.05
N GLN A 464 -22.24 1.95 -11.13
CA GLN A 464 -23.45 1.13 -11.32
C GLN A 464 -23.54 0.05 -10.22
N TRP A 465 -22.45 -0.65 -9.93
CA TRP A 465 -22.43 -1.62 -8.83
C TRP A 465 -22.79 -0.99 -7.47
N ARG A 466 -22.28 0.20 -7.14
CA ARG A 466 -22.62 0.91 -5.89
C ARG A 466 -24.11 1.23 -5.78
N GLU A 467 -24.74 1.61 -6.87
CA GLU A 467 -26.19 1.88 -6.91
C GLU A 467 -26.99 0.60 -6.66
N VAL A 468 -26.64 -0.46 -7.38
CA VAL A 468 -27.35 -1.76 -7.25
C VAL A 468 -27.10 -2.40 -5.87
N ARG A 469 -25.91 -2.23 -5.30
CA ARG A 469 -25.56 -2.73 -3.96
C ARG A 469 -26.50 -2.18 -2.86
N LEU A 470 -27.07 -1.00 -3.02
CA LEU A 470 -28.03 -0.45 -2.05
C LEU A 470 -29.26 -1.32 -1.89
N TRP A 471 -29.69 -2.02 -2.94
CA TRP A 471 -30.84 -2.92 -2.90
C TRP A 471 -30.61 -4.18 -2.07
N MET A 472 -29.35 -4.57 -1.82
CA MET A 472 -29.04 -5.69 -0.91
C MET A 472 -29.55 -5.44 0.52
N HIS A 473 -29.58 -4.18 0.97
CA HIS A 473 -30.11 -3.83 2.29
C HIS A 473 -31.63 -4.05 2.40
N SER A 474 -32.32 -4.07 1.28
CA SER A 474 -33.75 -4.36 1.17
C SER A 474 -34.04 -5.80 0.74
N GLU A 475 -33.03 -6.68 0.80
CA GLU A 475 -33.07 -8.09 0.37
C GLU A 475 -33.47 -8.31 -1.09
N ARG A 476 -33.39 -7.28 -1.92
CA ARG A 476 -33.69 -7.32 -3.36
C ARG A 476 -32.46 -7.75 -4.16
N TYR A 477 -32.10 -9.02 -4.02
CA TYR A 477 -30.92 -9.62 -4.66
C TYR A 477 -31.08 -9.80 -6.18
N ASP A 478 -32.33 -9.86 -6.66
CA ASP A 478 -32.71 -9.96 -8.07
C ASP A 478 -32.05 -8.86 -8.92
N TYR A 479 -32.06 -7.60 -8.49
CA TYR A 479 -31.41 -6.49 -9.19
C TYR A 479 -29.89 -6.66 -9.30
N LEU A 480 -29.25 -7.15 -8.24
CA LEU A 480 -27.80 -7.38 -8.29
C LEU A 480 -27.45 -8.59 -9.17
N VAL A 481 -28.33 -9.57 -9.33
CA VAL A 481 -28.11 -10.69 -10.25
C VAL A 481 -28.18 -10.21 -11.70
N GLU A 482 -29.19 -9.40 -12.06
CA GLU A 482 -29.37 -8.87 -13.41
C GLU A 482 -28.21 -7.96 -13.83
N ASP A 483 -27.93 -6.91 -13.05
CA ASP A 483 -26.84 -5.98 -13.33
C ASP A 483 -25.47 -6.63 -13.14
N GLY A 484 -25.33 -7.54 -12.18
CA GLY A 484 -24.09 -8.27 -11.90
C GLY A 484 -23.58 -9.05 -13.10
N GLU A 485 -24.46 -9.68 -13.87
CA GLU A 485 -24.09 -10.37 -15.11
C GLU A 485 -23.45 -9.42 -16.13
N ARG A 486 -24.02 -8.25 -16.31
CA ARG A 486 -23.50 -7.20 -17.21
C ARG A 486 -22.15 -6.65 -16.72
N LEU A 487 -22.02 -6.45 -15.41
CA LEU A 487 -20.82 -5.86 -14.79
C LEU A 487 -19.68 -6.87 -14.60
N TYR A 488 -19.98 -8.16 -14.63
CA TYR A 488 -19.02 -9.23 -14.32
C TYR A 488 -17.78 -9.18 -15.21
N GLY A 489 -17.91 -8.96 -16.51
CA GLY A 489 -16.77 -8.86 -17.42
C GLY A 489 -15.77 -7.75 -17.06
N THR A 490 -16.25 -6.65 -16.47
CA THR A 490 -15.42 -5.49 -16.12
C THR A 490 -14.91 -5.55 -14.67
N LEU A 491 -15.72 -6.11 -13.75
CA LEU A 491 -15.41 -6.12 -12.31
C LEU A 491 -14.96 -7.49 -11.79
N SER A 492 -14.68 -8.43 -12.67
CA SER A 492 -14.25 -9.80 -12.32
C SER A 492 -12.90 -9.87 -11.56
N GLU A 493 -12.16 -8.78 -11.51
CA GLU A 493 -10.94 -8.63 -10.71
C GLU A 493 -11.16 -7.97 -9.34
N ASP A 494 -12.37 -7.48 -9.06
CA ASP A 494 -12.72 -6.89 -7.78
C ASP A 494 -13.38 -7.94 -6.88
N PHE A 495 -12.64 -8.46 -5.89
CA PHE A 495 -13.15 -9.49 -5.00
C PHE A 495 -14.37 -9.05 -4.20
N ARG A 496 -14.56 -7.73 -3.95
CA ARG A 496 -15.73 -7.21 -3.23
C ARG A 496 -16.99 -7.31 -4.10
N PHE A 497 -16.84 -7.00 -5.39
CA PHE A 497 -17.93 -7.23 -6.36
C PHE A 497 -18.24 -8.71 -6.49
N LEU A 498 -17.21 -9.57 -6.61
CA LEU A 498 -17.40 -11.02 -6.71
C LEU A 498 -18.10 -11.61 -5.47
N TYR A 499 -17.80 -11.06 -4.29
CA TYR A 499 -18.49 -11.44 -3.05
C TYR A 499 -19.97 -11.07 -3.10
N ASP A 500 -20.29 -9.80 -3.40
CA ASP A 500 -21.67 -9.31 -3.44
C ASP A 500 -22.49 -10.05 -4.50
N TYR A 501 -21.94 -10.22 -5.70
CA TYR A 501 -22.59 -10.94 -6.80
C TYR A 501 -22.76 -12.43 -6.51
N GLY A 502 -21.73 -13.11 -6.03
CA GLY A 502 -21.79 -14.51 -5.61
C GLY A 502 -22.80 -14.74 -4.47
N TYR A 503 -22.87 -13.79 -3.52
CA TYR A 503 -23.88 -13.84 -2.44
C TYR A 503 -25.30 -13.60 -2.95
N ALA A 504 -25.52 -12.70 -3.89
CA ALA A 504 -26.82 -12.48 -4.51
C ALA A 504 -27.31 -13.73 -5.27
N LEU A 505 -26.41 -14.36 -6.05
CA LEU A 505 -26.71 -15.64 -6.73
C LEU A 505 -27.04 -16.76 -5.73
N HIS A 506 -26.35 -16.84 -4.58
CA HIS A 506 -26.70 -17.76 -3.51
C HIS A 506 -28.12 -17.51 -2.98
N LYS A 507 -28.47 -16.24 -2.74
CA LYS A 507 -29.79 -15.85 -2.20
C LYS A 507 -30.95 -16.09 -3.17
N THR A 508 -30.69 -16.01 -4.47
CA THR A 508 -31.69 -16.28 -5.52
C THR A 508 -31.75 -17.76 -5.93
N GLY A 509 -30.90 -18.63 -5.33
CA GLY A 509 -30.92 -20.08 -5.56
C GLY A 509 -30.08 -20.56 -6.73
N ASP A 510 -29.38 -19.68 -7.45
CA ASP A 510 -28.44 -20.09 -8.51
C ASP A 510 -27.08 -20.52 -7.91
N TYR A 511 -27.09 -21.62 -7.19
CA TYR A 511 -25.94 -22.12 -6.44
C TYR A 511 -24.75 -22.48 -7.33
N ARG A 512 -24.99 -22.96 -8.56
CA ARG A 512 -23.91 -23.34 -9.48
C ARG A 512 -23.14 -22.12 -9.96
N ARG A 513 -23.83 -21.07 -10.43
CA ARG A 513 -23.18 -19.83 -10.86
C ARG A 513 -22.54 -19.11 -9.68
N SER A 514 -23.21 -19.09 -8.51
CA SER A 514 -22.65 -18.55 -7.28
C SER A 514 -21.28 -19.19 -6.99
N ASN A 515 -21.13 -20.52 -7.06
CA ASN A 515 -19.86 -21.19 -6.79
C ASN A 515 -18.76 -20.81 -7.79
N ILE A 516 -19.09 -20.62 -9.06
CA ILE A 516 -18.11 -20.15 -10.08
C ILE A 516 -17.56 -18.78 -9.71
N VAL A 517 -18.46 -17.84 -9.40
CA VAL A 517 -18.10 -16.46 -9.03
C VAL A 517 -17.30 -16.42 -7.72
N LEU A 518 -17.74 -17.21 -6.71
CA LEU A 518 -17.06 -17.29 -5.43
C LEU A 518 -15.68 -17.92 -5.54
N GLN A 519 -15.49 -18.95 -6.37
CA GLN A 519 -14.18 -19.55 -6.63
C GLN A 519 -13.19 -18.56 -7.24
N GLN A 520 -13.64 -17.69 -8.14
CA GLN A 520 -12.82 -16.61 -8.66
C GLN A 520 -12.45 -15.61 -7.54
N GLY A 521 -13.41 -15.24 -6.69
CA GLY A 521 -13.15 -14.39 -5.53
C GLY A 521 -12.16 -14.99 -4.53
N MET A 522 -12.15 -16.31 -4.33
CA MET A 522 -11.18 -17.04 -3.50
C MET A 522 -9.73 -16.92 -4.02
N GLN A 523 -9.53 -16.69 -5.32
CA GLN A 523 -8.20 -16.45 -5.88
C GLN A 523 -7.66 -15.07 -5.51
N LEU A 524 -8.55 -14.10 -5.29
CA LEU A 524 -8.23 -12.70 -5.08
C LEU A 524 -8.35 -12.25 -3.62
N SER A 525 -8.96 -13.04 -2.75
CA SER A 525 -9.26 -12.67 -1.36
C SER A 525 -8.82 -13.72 -0.36
N SER A 526 -8.42 -13.27 0.81
CA SER A 526 -8.15 -14.11 1.99
C SER A 526 -9.36 -14.24 2.93
N ASP A 527 -10.56 -13.77 2.53
CA ASP A 527 -11.74 -13.83 3.40
C ASP A 527 -12.38 -15.23 3.35
N PRO A 528 -12.46 -15.96 4.49
CA PRO A 528 -13.09 -17.27 4.56
C PRO A 528 -14.60 -17.25 4.29
N MET A 529 -15.24 -16.08 4.22
CA MET A 529 -16.68 -15.99 3.92
C MET A 529 -17.02 -16.50 2.51
N PHE A 530 -16.10 -16.37 1.54
CA PHE A 530 -16.26 -17.00 0.23
C PHE A 530 -16.45 -18.52 0.32
N HIS A 531 -15.62 -19.17 1.14
CA HIS A 531 -15.69 -20.62 1.38
C HIS A 531 -16.96 -21.00 2.15
N ASN A 532 -17.40 -20.19 3.11
CA ASN A 532 -18.61 -20.46 3.88
C ASN A 532 -19.88 -20.39 3.01
N ILE A 533 -19.96 -19.45 2.07
CA ILE A 533 -21.11 -19.34 1.16
C ILE A 533 -21.06 -20.49 0.14
N ALA A 534 -19.89 -20.77 -0.41
CA ALA A 534 -19.71 -21.90 -1.33
C ALA A 534 -20.11 -23.24 -0.68
N ALA A 535 -19.78 -23.43 0.59
CA ALA A 535 -20.19 -24.63 1.33
C ALA A 535 -21.69 -24.77 1.44
N LYS A 536 -22.42 -23.67 1.71
CA LYS A 536 -23.90 -23.67 1.72
C LYS A 536 -24.47 -23.98 0.34
N ASN A 537 -23.85 -23.50 -0.72
CA ASN A 537 -24.23 -23.84 -2.08
C ASN A 537 -24.04 -25.32 -2.38
N TYR A 538 -22.88 -25.88 -1.98
CA TYR A 538 -22.59 -27.30 -2.14
C TYR A 538 -23.58 -28.17 -1.34
N GLU A 539 -23.92 -27.78 -0.11
CA GLU A 539 -24.93 -28.45 0.71
C GLU A 539 -26.29 -28.45 -0.01
N ALA A 540 -26.75 -27.30 -0.53
CA ALA A 540 -27.99 -27.19 -1.29
C ALA A 540 -27.99 -28.01 -2.59
N LEU A 541 -26.82 -28.25 -3.19
CA LEU A 541 -26.64 -29.09 -4.38
C LEU A 541 -26.47 -30.58 -4.05
N GLY A 542 -26.44 -30.97 -2.76
CA GLY A 542 -26.17 -32.33 -2.31
C GLY A 542 -24.71 -32.77 -2.40
N ALA A 543 -23.80 -31.85 -2.68
CA ALA A 543 -22.37 -32.08 -2.80
C ALA A 543 -21.68 -31.93 -1.42
N TYR A 544 -21.97 -32.85 -0.51
CA TYR A 544 -21.57 -32.74 0.90
C TYR A 544 -20.06 -32.79 1.15
N ASP A 545 -19.33 -33.56 0.36
CA ASP A 545 -17.86 -33.66 0.48
C ASP A 545 -17.19 -32.33 0.10
N GLU A 546 -17.68 -31.65 -0.92
CA GLU A 546 -17.26 -30.33 -1.34
C GLU A 546 -17.57 -29.27 -0.26
N ALA A 547 -18.77 -29.36 0.34
CA ALA A 547 -19.17 -28.50 1.44
C ALA A 547 -18.25 -28.69 2.65
N GLU A 548 -17.94 -29.91 3.03
CA GLU A 548 -17.03 -30.23 4.12
C GLU A 548 -15.62 -29.65 3.86
N ARG A 549 -15.08 -29.87 2.64
CA ARG A 549 -13.76 -29.35 2.26
C ARG A 549 -13.71 -27.82 2.35
N ALA A 550 -14.74 -27.14 1.86
CA ALA A 550 -14.83 -25.68 1.91
C ALA A 550 -14.87 -25.16 3.35
N LEU A 551 -15.64 -25.78 4.25
CA LEU A 551 -15.73 -25.39 5.66
C LEU A 551 -14.44 -25.65 6.44
N ARG A 552 -13.78 -26.78 6.19
CA ARG A 552 -12.46 -27.08 6.76
C ARG A 552 -11.42 -26.06 6.32
N GLN A 553 -11.43 -25.69 5.04
CA GLN A 553 -10.55 -24.64 4.50
C GLN A 553 -10.83 -23.29 5.17
N ALA A 554 -12.11 -22.88 5.28
CA ALA A 554 -12.51 -21.65 5.95
C ALA A 554 -12.05 -21.61 7.41
N HIS A 555 -12.16 -22.72 8.15
CA HIS A 555 -11.69 -22.83 9.51
C HIS A 555 -10.16 -22.75 9.60
N ALA A 556 -9.45 -23.44 8.71
CA ALA A 556 -8.00 -23.42 8.67
C ALA A 556 -7.45 -22.02 8.35
N MET A 557 -8.14 -21.24 7.51
CA MET A 557 -7.75 -19.85 7.25
C MET A 557 -7.77 -18.99 8.52
N ILE A 558 -8.82 -19.07 9.34
CA ILE A 558 -8.94 -18.28 10.59
C ILE A 558 -9.43 -19.18 11.72
N PRO A 559 -8.53 -19.88 12.44
CA PRO A 559 -8.89 -20.93 13.40
C PRO A 559 -9.73 -20.47 14.60
N HIS A 560 -9.72 -19.19 14.97
CA HIS A 560 -10.50 -18.66 16.10
C HIS A 560 -11.94 -18.24 15.72
N ARG A 561 -12.35 -18.32 14.45
CA ARG A 561 -13.73 -18.04 14.05
C ARG A 561 -14.63 -19.25 14.28
N LEU A 562 -15.72 -19.03 15.01
CA LEU A 562 -16.73 -20.04 15.33
C LEU A 562 -17.51 -20.51 14.10
N TYR A 563 -17.86 -19.59 13.20
CA TYR A 563 -18.84 -19.78 12.15
C TYR A 563 -18.55 -20.98 11.21
N PRO A 564 -17.32 -21.21 10.72
CA PRO A 564 -17.03 -22.38 9.90
C PRO A 564 -17.25 -23.71 10.64
N LEU A 565 -16.90 -23.81 11.92
CA LEU A 565 -17.11 -25.00 12.73
C LEU A 565 -18.61 -25.22 13.04
N TYR A 566 -19.33 -24.15 13.29
CA TYR A 566 -20.79 -24.19 13.46
C TYR A 566 -21.46 -24.77 12.21
N LEU A 567 -21.14 -24.26 11.01
CA LEU A 567 -21.67 -24.80 9.76
C LEU A 567 -21.25 -26.26 9.53
N LEU A 568 -20.02 -26.63 9.87
CA LEU A 568 -19.53 -27.99 9.72
C LEU A 568 -20.27 -28.97 10.64
N ALA A 569 -20.52 -28.58 11.90
CA ALA A 569 -21.30 -29.42 12.82
C ALA A 569 -22.74 -29.63 12.33
N ARG A 570 -23.37 -28.58 11.77
CA ARG A 570 -24.70 -28.67 11.16
C ARG A 570 -24.72 -29.57 9.92
N LEU A 571 -23.70 -29.46 9.06
CA LEU A 571 -23.54 -30.30 7.88
C LEU A 571 -23.48 -31.78 8.28
N TYR A 572 -22.67 -32.13 9.29
CA TYR A 572 -22.56 -33.50 9.79
C TYR A 572 -23.89 -34.01 10.40
N ALA A 573 -24.60 -33.15 11.16
CA ALA A 573 -25.91 -33.50 11.70
C ALA A 573 -26.93 -33.76 10.57
N ALA A 574 -26.98 -32.89 9.55
CA ALA A 574 -27.89 -33.01 8.41
C ALA A 574 -27.59 -34.25 7.55
N THR A 575 -26.34 -34.71 7.51
CA THR A 575 -25.93 -35.91 6.75
C THR A 575 -25.94 -37.19 7.58
N GLY A 576 -26.47 -37.17 8.81
CA GLY A 576 -26.55 -38.35 9.68
C GLY A 576 -25.23 -38.74 10.36
N ARG A 577 -24.18 -37.95 10.22
CA ARG A 577 -22.84 -38.18 10.80
C ARG A 577 -22.79 -37.64 12.24
N SER A 578 -23.61 -38.24 13.13
CA SER A 578 -23.89 -37.73 14.49
C SER A 578 -22.65 -37.63 15.38
N GLU A 579 -21.71 -38.58 15.32
CA GLU A 579 -20.49 -38.55 16.14
C GLU A 579 -19.53 -37.42 15.71
N GLU A 580 -19.41 -37.19 14.40
CA GLU A 580 -18.59 -36.09 13.88
C GLU A 580 -19.24 -34.74 14.17
N ALA A 581 -20.57 -34.66 14.11
CA ALA A 581 -21.33 -33.48 14.50
C ALA A 581 -21.05 -33.12 15.98
N ARG A 582 -21.14 -34.10 16.89
CA ARG A 582 -20.87 -33.89 18.33
C ARG A 582 -19.42 -33.51 18.59
N THR A 583 -18.47 -34.20 17.95
CA THR A 583 -17.05 -33.92 18.10
C THR A 583 -16.72 -32.50 17.65
N THR A 584 -17.27 -32.09 16.49
CA THR A 584 -17.10 -30.73 15.93
C THR A 584 -17.78 -29.69 16.82
N ALA A 585 -18.97 -29.97 17.34
CA ALA A 585 -19.68 -29.10 18.26
C ALA A 585 -18.89 -28.88 19.57
N ARG A 586 -18.34 -29.95 20.19
CA ARG A 586 -17.46 -29.83 21.36
C ARG A 586 -16.23 -28.98 21.08
N ARG A 587 -15.58 -29.21 19.92
CA ARG A 587 -14.43 -28.39 19.48
C ARG A 587 -14.82 -26.92 19.32
N ALA A 588 -15.96 -26.64 18.72
CA ALA A 588 -16.48 -25.29 18.49
C ALA A 588 -16.79 -24.57 19.82
N LEU A 589 -17.42 -25.25 20.78
CA LEU A 589 -17.75 -24.69 22.11
C LEU A 589 -16.51 -24.45 22.97
N ASN A 590 -15.45 -25.23 22.81
CA ASN A 590 -14.16 -25.03 23.49
C ASN A 590 -13.28 -23.98 22.83
N LEU A 591 -13.73 -23.38 21.72
CA LEU A 591 -12.97 -22.36 21.01
C LEU A 591 -12.93 -21.06 21.80
N LYS A 592 -11.71 -20.51 21.99
CA LYS A 592 -11.58 -19.17 22.58
C LYS A 592 -11.92 -18.13 21.51
N LEU A 593 -13.09 -17.52 21.63
CA LEU A 593 -13.53 -16.47 20.73
C LEU A 593 -12.74 -15.18 20.97
N LYS A 594 -12.41 -14.47 19.92
CA LYS A 594 -11.78 -13.13 19.97
C LYS A 594 -12.81 -12.03 20.25
N VAL A 595 -14.03 -12.21 19.74
CA VAL A 595 -15.17 -11.30 19.90
C VAL A 595 -16.40 -12.13 20.21
N GLU A 596 -17.10 -11.79 21.27
CA GLU A 596 -18.41 -12.32 21.59
C GLU A 596 -19.49 -11.38 21.07
N SER A 597 -20.48 -11.90 20.35
CA SER A 597 -21.64 -11.17 19.83
C SER A 597 -22.91 -11.96 20.11
N VAL A 598 -24.07 -11.35 19.91
CA VAL A 598 -25.37 -12.03 20.01
C VAL A 598 -25.39 -13.28 19.12
N GLN A 599 -24.94 -13.11 17.85
CA GLN A 599 -24.89 -14.21 16.89
C GLN A 599 -23.97 -15.37 17.32
N THR A 600 -22.81 -15.06 17.94
CA THR A 600 -21.93 -16.14 18.45
C THR A 600 -22.55 -16.89 19.62
N ARG A 601 -23.35 -16.25 20.46
CA ARG A 601 -24.10 -16.92 21.55
C ARG A 601 -25.21 -17.81 21.01
N GLU A 602 -25.98 -17.32 20.05
CA GLU A 602 -27.01 -18.11 19.35
C GLU A 602 -26.41 -19.38 18.73
N MET A 603 -25.30 -19.24 18.01
CA MET A 603 -24.56 -20.40 17.47
C MET A 603 -24.11 -21.37 18.54
N GLN A 604 -23.61 -20.87 19.70
CA GLN A 604 -23.20 -21.73 20.81
C GLN A 604 -24.40 -22.47 21.43
N GLU A 605 -25.54 -21.82 21.59
CA GLU A 605 -26.78 -22.45 22.07
C GLU A 605 -27.27 -23.57 21.12
N GLU A 606 -27.23 -23.32 19.80
CA GLU A 606 -27.56 -24.35 18.82
C GLU A 606 -26.59 -25.55 18.86
N LEU A 607 -25.28 -25.27 19.00
CA LEU A 607 -24.28 -26.33 19.15
C LEU A 607 -24.46 -27.13 20.45
N GLN A 608 -24.92 -26.50 21.54
CA GLN A 608 -25.25 -27.21 22.77
C GLN A 608 -26.47 -28.14 22.57
N LYS A 609 -27.49 -27.71 21.84
CA LYS A 609 -28.65 -28.56 21.50
C LYS A 609 -28.19 -29.80 20.71
N LEU A 610 -27.31 -29.65 19.71
CA LEU A 610 -26.76 -30.76 18.94
C LEU A 610 -26.02 -31.80 19.80
N LEU A 611 -25.43 -31.39 20.95
CA LEU A 611 -24.78 -32.32 21.87
C LEU A 611 -25.78 -33.15 22.68
N HIS A 612 -26.98 -32.62 22.92
CA HIS A 612 -28.02 -33.26 23.75
C HIS A 612 -29.06 -34.04 22.92
N GLU A 613 -29.08 -33.90 21.60
CA GLU A 613 -29.95 -34.70 20.73
C GLU A 613 -29.61 -36.18 20.84
N PRO A 614 -30.60 -37.07 21.13
CA PRO A 614 -30.38 -38.51 21.19
C PRO A 614 -29.95 -39.04 19.82
N THR A 615 -28.98 -39.94 19.82
CA THR A 615 -28.53 -40.65 18.61
C THR A 615 -29.70 -41.42 18.03
N VAL A 616 -30.25 -40.99 16.89
CA VAL A 616 -31.16 -41.82 16.12
C VAL A 616 -30.35 -43.00 15.60
N GLN A 617 -30.38 -44.12 16.34
CA GLN A 617 -29.90 -45.38 15.82
C GLN A 617 -30.83 -45.74 14.66
N THR A 618 -30.35 -45.64 13.43
CA THR A 618 -30.90 -46.37 12.30
C THR A 618 -30.76 -47.84 12.67
N GLN A 619 -31.86 -48.47 13.16
CA GLN A 619 -31.92 -49.93 13.22
C GLN A 619 -31.72 -50.46 11.80
N PRO A 620 -30.85 -51.43 11.60
CA PRO A 620 -30.84 -52.15 10.34
C PRO A 620 -32.20 -52.83 10.20
N GLU A 621 -32.95 -52.51 9.13
CA GLU A 621 -34.10 -53.28 8.75
C GLU A 621 -33.66 -54.74 8.72
N SER A 622 -34.16 -55.50 9.70
CA SER A 622 -34.07 -56.92 9.71
C SER A 622 -34.85 -57.44 8.48
N CYS A 623 -34.15 -57.88 7.44
CA CYS A 623 -34.72 -58.78 6.45
C CYS A 623 -35.25 -60.02 7.19
N ASN A 624 -36.55 -60.07 7.37
CA ASN A 624 -37.24 -61.33 7.61
C ASN A 624 -38.00 -61.70 6.34
N GLU A 625 -37.53 -62.82 5.77
CA GLU A 625 -38.18 -63.82 4.89
C GLU A 625 -38.96 -63.32 3.65
#